data_747ee37d18e32849ba6f120e7f0049de
#
_entry.id   747ee37d18e32849ba6f120e7f0049de
#
_cell.length_a   1.000
_cell.length_b   1.000
_cell.length_c   1.000
_cell.angle_alpha   90.00
_cell.angle_beta   90.00
_cell.angle_gamma   90.00
#
_symmetry.space_group_name_H-M   'P 1'
#
loop_
_entity.id
_entity.type
_entity.pdbx_description
1 polymer ?
#
loop_
_entity_poly.entity_id
_entity_poly.type
_entity_poly.pdbx_seq_one_letter_code
_entity_poly.pdbx_strand_id
1 'polypeptide(L)'
;AVLLPMLLAALLGWFTFRNRIKGVYFTILTQALVIIMTTLLIGQQGYTGGTNGITNFSTVLGNPISEPGTRLSLYFITLFALIGVFLLCRWLVTSRFGQVLRAIRDGENRVRFLGYDPAAYKIFVFSVSAGIAGMAGMLAVYHVGIIAPSMIGIVPSIEMALWVAIGGRGTLIGAVIGALALNWGKSLFSEAYPDMWPYFMGLMLILVVVLLPRGIVGLADSLRKLAVRRRKHGERAGGNLPVIRESDG
;
A
#
# COMPACT_ATOMS: atom_id res chain seq x y z
N ALA A 1 8.57 -1.85 18.19
CA ALA A 1 8.41 -2.08 16.74
C ALA A 1 7.64 -0.94 16.06
N VAL A 2 6.61 -0.33 16.67
CA VAL A 2 5.78 0.71 16.05
C VAL A 2 6.37 2.12 16.21
N LEU A 3 6.82 2.48 17.41
CA LEU A 3 7.26 3.83 17.74
C LEU A 3 8.57 4.23 17.03
N LEU A 4 9.51 3.33 16.90
CA LEU A 4 10.81 3.63 16.29
C LEU A 4 10.67 3.99 14.79
N PRO A 5 10.00 3.20 13.94
CA PRO A 5 9.75 3.59 12.56
C PRO A 5 8.94 4.89 12.44
N MET A 6 7.97 5.10 13.34
CA MET A 6 7.15 6.29 13.37
C MET A 6 7.97 7.55 13.66
N LEU A 7 8.89 7.49 14.63
CA LEU A 7 9.80 8.59 14.97
C LEU A 7 10.81 8.87 13.85
N LEU A 8 11.41 7.82 13.28
CA LEU A 8 12.32 7.97 12.14
C LEU A 8 11.62 8.61 10.95
N ALA A 9 10.40 8.17 10.64
CA ALA A 9 9.60 8.76 9.57
C ALA A 9 9.19 10.20 9.87
N ALA A 10 8.87 10.53 11.13
CA ALA A 10 8.58 11.90 11.53
C ALA A 10 9.79 12.81 11.31
N LEU A 11 10.96 12.36 11.70
CA LEU A 11 12.21 13.09 11.57
C LEU A 11 12.57 13.31 10.09
N LEU A 12 12.51 12.22 9.28
CA LEU A 12 12.74 12.32 7.83
C LEU A 12 11.71 13.20 7.13
N GLY A 13 10.44 13.03 7.48
CA GLY A 13 9.35 13.82 6.95
C GLY A 13 9.53 15.30 7.29
N TRP A 14 10.00 15.60 8.50
CA TRP A 14 10.27 16.96 8.90
C TRP A 14 11.38 17.59 8.05
N PHE A 15 12.51 16.90 7.85
CA PHE A 15 13.58 17.40 6.99
C PHE A 15 13.15 17.55 5.52
N THR A 16 12.40 16.60 4.99
CA THR A 16 12.05 16.57 3.55
C THR A 16 10.90 17.51 3.20
N PHE A 17 9.78 17.42 3.92
CA PHE A 17 8.58 18.19 3.57
C PHE A 17 8.69 19.66 3.97
N ARG A 18 9.42 19.99 5.03
CA ARG A 18 9.68 21.38 5.43
C ARG A 18 10.60 22.09 4.44
N ASN A 19 11.60 21.39 3.90
CA ASN A 19 12.48 21.87 2.85
C ASN A 19 11.88 21.78 1.43
N ARG A 20 10.58 21.45 1.32
CA ARG A 20 9.84 21.34 0.05
C ARG A 20 10.45 20.35 -0.96
N ILE A 21 11.16 19.33 -0.49
CA ILE A 21 11.68 18.28 -1.34
C ILE A 21 10.50 17.45 -1.87
N LYS A 22 10.39 17.35 -3.20
CA LYS A 22 9.26 16.69 -3.87
C LYS A 22 9.72 15.73 -4.95
N GLY A 23 8.83 14.80 -5.30
CA GLY A 23 8.99 13.94 -6.46
C GLY A 23 10.25 13.08 -6.39
N VAL A 24 11.05 13.14 -7.45
CA VAL A 24 12.21 12.27 -7.66
C VAL A 24 13.26 12.41 -6.55
N TYR A 25 13.50 13.61 -6.05
CA TYR A 25 14.46 13.83 -4.96
C TYR A 25 14.05 13.13 -3.66
N PHE A 26 12.75 13.13 -3.35
CA PHE A 26 12.23 12.38 -2.19
C PHE A 26 12.45 10.88 -2.36
N THR A 27 12.19 10.35 -3.57
CA THR A 27 12.40 8.92 -3.87
C THR A 27 13.88 8.54 -3.74
N ILE A 28 14.80 9.33 -4.30
CA ILE A 28 16.25 9.07 -4.18
C ILE A 28 16.69 9.08 -2.72
N LEU A 29 16.23 10.06 -1.94
CA LEU A 29 16.60 10.19 -0.53
C LEU A 29 16.10 8.99 0.31
N THR A 30 14.88 8.54 0.08
CA THR A 30 14.33 7.36 0.78
C THR A 30 15.05 6.08 0.37
N GLN A 31 15.42 5.92 -0.91
CA GLN A 31 16.21 4.76 -1.37
C GLN A 31 17.63 4.78 -0.80
N ALA A 32 18.30 5.93 -0.77
CA ALA A 32 19.61 6.06 -0.15
C ALA A 32 19.57 5.67 1.34
N LEU A 33 18.53 6.09 2.06
CA LEU A 33 18.33 5.70 3.46
C LEU A 33 18.15 4.19 3.64
N VAL A 34 17.37 3.54 2.76
CA VAL A 34 17.21 2.08 2.78
C VAL A 34 18.56 1.38 2.57
N ILE A 35 19.37 1.85 1.61
CA ILE A 35 20.72 1.30 1.37
C ILE A 35 21.61 1.46 2.59
N ILE A 36 21.63 2.65 3.21
CA ILE A 36 22.41 2.91 4.43
C ILE A 36 21.98 1.96 5.55
N MET A 37 20.67 1.83 5.81
CA MET A 37 20.15 0.93 6.84
C MET A 37 20.51 -0.52 6.58
N THR A 38 20.36 -0.98 5.33
CA THR A 38 20.73 -2.34 4.92
C THR A 38 22.23 -2.59 5.13
N THR A 39 23.08 -1.64 4.72
CA THR A 39 24.54 -1.74 4.87
C THR A 39 24.95 -1.74 6.35
N LEU A 40 24.33 -0.89 7.17
CA LEU A 40 24.56 -0.88 8.61
C LEU A 40 24.18 -2.22 9.24
N LEU A 41 23.04 -2.81 8.88
CA LEU A 41 22.62 -4.10 9.40
C LEU A 41 23.58 -5.22 9.00
N ILE A 42 24.05 -5.22 7.75
CA ILE A 42 25.03 -6.20 7.27
C ILE A 42 26.37 -6.02 7.99
N GLY A 43 26.81 -4.77 8.20
CA GLY A 43 28.09 -4.45 8.86
C GLY A 43 28.14 -4.83 10.33
N GLN A 44 26.99 -4.80 11.02
CA GLN A 44 26.88 -5.14 12.45
C GLN A 44 26.64 -6.65 12.66
N GLN A 45 27.50 -7.48 12.07
CA GLN A 45 27.32 -8.95 12.05
C GLN A 45 27.16 -9.58 13.43
N GLY A 46 27.79 -9.02 14.45
CA GLY A 46 27.71 -9.55 15.83
C GLY A 46 26.32 -9.40 16.49
N TYR A 47 25.50 -8.43 16.02
CA TYR A 47 24.17 -8.16 16.57
C TYR A 47 23.04 -8.61 15.66
N THR A 48 23.24 -8.55 14.36
CA THR A 48 22.19 -8.75 13.35
C THR A 48 22.30 -10.07 12.60
N GLY A 49 23.37 -10.86 12.84
CA GLY A 49 23.66 -12.05 12.04
C GLY A 49 24.15 -11.74 10.62
N GLY A 50 24.44 -10.47 10.29
CA GLY A 50 24.95 -10.03 8.99
C GLY A 50 23.98 -10.31 7.85
N THR A 51 24.48 -10.88 6.76
CA THR A 51 23.67 -11.22 5.56
C THR A 51 22.62 -12.30 5.83
N ASN A 52 22.86 -13.21 6.78
CA ASN A 52 21.94 -14.30 7.13
C ASN A 52 20.75 -13.81 7.96
N GLY A 53 20.91 -12.64 8.61
CA GLY A 53 19.86 -12.09 9.45
C GLY A 53 19.70 -12.82 10.80
N ILE A 54 18.64 -12.45 11.50
CA ILE A 54 18.28 -13.06 12.79
C ILE A 54 17.26 -14.15 12.51
N THR A 55 17.62 -15.37 12.85
CA THR A 55 16.78 -16.58 12.80
C THR A 55 16.45 -17.01 14.24
N ASN A 56 15.65 -18.05 14.42
CA ASN A 56 15.26 -18.59 15.73
C ASN A 56 14.18 -17.83 16.50
N PHE A 57 13.24 -17.23 15.82
CA PHE A 57 11.99 -16.83 16.46
C PHE A 57 11.13 -18.07 16.73
N SER A 58 11.50 -18.85 17.76
CA SER A 58 10.85 -20.14 18.06
C SER A 58 9.68 -20.00 19.02
N THR A 59 9.62 -18.90 19.78
CA THR A 59 8.60 -18.69 20.82
C THR A 59 7.93 -17.32 20.70
N VAL A 60 6.62 -17.27 20.89
CA VAL A 60 5.81 -16.04 20.99
C VAL A 60 5.09 -16.09 22.33
N LEU A 61 5.30 -15.06 23.18
CA LEU A 61 4.69 -14.95 24.52
C LEU A 61 4.87 -16.23 25.38
N GLY A 62 6.01 -16.91 25.22
CA GLY A 62 6.35 -18.13 25.97
C GLY A 62 5.86 -19.43 25.34
N ASN A 63 5.07 -19.39 24.28
CA ASN A 63 4.59 -20.59 23.57
C ASN A 63 5.38 -20.84 22.29
N PRO A 64 5.71 -22.10 21.96
CA PRO A 64 6.43 -22.42 20.72
C PRO A 64 5.51 -22.16 19.50
N ILE A 65 6.07 -21.51 18.45
CA ILE A 65 5.35 -21.21 17.21
C ILE A 65 4.93 -22.48 16.47
N SER A 66 5.59 -23.60 16.72
CA SER A 66 5.30 -24.88 16.09
C SER A 66 3.95 -25.45 16.52
N GLU A 67 3.40 -24.99 17.64
CA GLU A 67 2.14 -25.50 18.19
C GLU A 67 0.94 -25.00 17.34
N PRO A 68 0.01 -25.90 16.94
CA PRO A 68 -1.14 -25.53 16.10
C PRO A 68 -2.00 -24.40 16.69
N GLY A 69 -2.16 -24.39 18.02
CA GLY A 69 -2.90 -23.35 18.75
C GLY A 69 -2.26 -21.98 18.66
N THR A 70 -0.92 -21.90 18.73
CA THR A 70 -0.17 -20.64 18.60
C THR A 70 -0.24 -20.09 17.18
N ARG A 71 -0.15 -20.95 16.17
CA ARG A 71 -0.31 -20.54 14.76
C ARG A 71 -1.70 -19.99 14.47
N LEU A 72 -2.73 -20.65 14.98
CA LEU A 72 -4.12 -20.17 14.83
C LEU A 72 -4.32 -18.82 15.51
N SER A 73 -3.79 -18.65 16.72
CA SER A 73 -3.85 -17.38 17.46
C SER A 73 -3.14 -16.25 16.71
N LEU A 74 -1.94 -16.50 16.16
CA LEU A 74 -1.21 -15.54 15.33
C LEU A 74 -1.99 -15.13 14.09
N TYR A 75 -2.64 -16.09 13.44
CA TYR A 75 -3.50 -15.81 12.29
C TYR A 75 -4.64 -14.85 12.66
N PHE A 76 -5.36 -15.11 13.75
CA PHE A 76 -6.44 -14.22 14.20
C PHE A 76 -5.91 -12.86 14.62
N ILE A 77 -4.78 -12.77 15.32
CA ILE A 77 -4.15 -11.49 15.70
C ILE A 77 -3.84 -10.68 14.45
N THR A 78 -3.25 -11.30 13.43
CA THR A 78 -2.93 -10.64 12.16
C THR A 78 -4.17 -10.19 11.42
N LEU A 79 -5.23 -11.01 11.40
CA LEU A 79 -6.52 -10.68 10.80
C LEU A 79 -7.17 -9.48 11.51
N PHE A 80 -7.23 -9.48 12.85
CA PHE A 80 -7.77 -8.36 13.62
C PHE A 80 -6.93 -7.09 13.46
N ALA A 81 -5.61 -7.21 13.40
CA ALA A 81 -4.72 -6.09 13.11
C ALA A 81 -4.98 -5.50 11.73
N LEU A 82 -5.16 -6.34 10.70
CA LEU A 82 -5.51 -5.90 9.35
C LEU A 82 -6.85 -5.14 9.33
N ILE A 83 -7.88 -5.67 9.98
CA ILE A 83 -9.18 -5.03 10.10
C ILE A 83 -9.05 -3.69 10.84
N GLY A 84 -8.34 -3.66 11.96
CA GLY A 84 -8.10 -2.45 12.74
C GLY A 84 -7.39 -1.36 11.93
N VAL A 85 -6.33 -1.71 11.22
CA VAL A 85 -5.61 -0.80 10.31
C VAL A 85 -6.51 -0.32 9.19
N PHE A 86 -7.29 -1.21 8.58
CA PHE A 86 -8.23 -0.84 7.53
C PHE A 86 -9.26 0.18 8.01
N LEU A 87 -9.85 -0.04 9.18
CA LEU A 87 -10.82 0.88 9.81
C LEU A 87 -10.17 2.23 10.16
N LEU A 88 -8.95 2.21 10.71
CA LEU A 88 -8.17 3.41 11.02
C LEU A 88 -7.88 4.23 9.75
N CYS A 89 -7.40 3.59 8.69
CA CYS A 89 -7.15 4.25 7.41
C CYS A 89 -8.46 4.80 6.80
N ARG A 90 -9.56 4.03 6.87
CA ARG A 90 -10.86 4.48 6.40
C ARG A 90 -11.34 5.71 7.17
N TRP A 91 -11.27 5.66 8.50
CA TRP A 91 -11.62 6.80 9.36
C TRP A 91 -10.76 8.03 9.02
N LEU A 92 -9.44 7.86 8.87
CA LEU A 92 -8.52 8.94 8.54
C LEU A 92 -8.87 9.59 7.18
N VAL A 93 -9.14 8.77 6.16
CA VAL A 93 -9.47 9.25 4.79
C VAL A 93 -10.84 9.94 4.73
N THR A 94 -11.82 9.50 5.54
CA THR A 94 -13.17 10.09 5.56
C THR A 94 -13.28 11.31 6.46
N SER A 95 -12.34 11.52 7.38
CA SER A 95 -12.31 12.65 8.31
C SER A 95 -12.04 13.99 7.61
N ARG A 96 -12.21 15.11 8.35
CA ARG A 96 -11.81 16.45 7.87
C ARG A 96 -10.31 16.50 7.51
N PHE A 97 -9.49 15.76 8.25
CA PHE A 97 -8.07 15.62 7.97
C PHE A 97 -7.81 15.02 6.58
N GLY A 98 -8.53 13.96 6.21
CA GLY A 98 -8.44 13.33 4.90
C GLY A 98 -8.93 14.23 3.76
N GLN A 99 -9.88 15.14 4.02
CA GLN A 99 -10.31 16.14 3.03
C GLN A 99 -9.18 17.14 2.74
N VAL A 100 -8.48 17.63 3.78
CA VAL A 100 -7.33 18.53 3.62
C VAL A 100 -6.19 17.82 2.85
N LEU A 101 -5.93 16.55 3.13
CA LEU A 101 -4.93 15.77 2.38
C LEU A 101 -5.26 15.63 0.89
N ARG A 102 -6.54 15.45 0.55
CA ARG A 102 -6.99 15.44 -0.85
C ARG A 102 -6.80 16.80 -1.51
N ALA A 103 -7.12 17.87 -0.80
CA ALA A 103 -6.89 19.23 -1.29
C ALA A 103 -5.39 19.52 -1.50
N ILE A 104 -4.51 19.04 -0.61
CA ILE A 104 -3.04 19.16 -0.76
C ILE A 104 -2.56 18.41 -2.01
N ARG A 105 -3.10 17.20 -2.26
CA ARG A 105 -2.77 16.42 -3.46
C ARG A 105 -3.16 17.15 -4.75
N ASP A 106 -4.32 17.79 -4.75
CA ASP A 106 -4.88 18.45 -5.93
C ASP A 106 -4.28 19.85 -6.17
N GLY A 107 -3.73 20.48 -5.10
CA GLY A 107 -3.11 21.81 -5.22
C GLY A 107 -2.48 22.32 -3.92
N GLU A 108 -1.26 21.90 -3.63
CA GLU A 108 -0.54 22.23 -2.40
C GLU A 108 -0.41 23.76 -2.14
N ASN A 109 -0.13 24.53 -3.20
CA ASN A 109 0.00 25.99 -3.07
C ASN A 109 -1.33 26.64 -2.69
N ARG A 110 -2.46 26.17 -3.25
CA ARG A 110 -3.78 26.69 -2.93
C ARG A 110 -4.14 26.46 -1.46
N VAL A 111 -3.82 25.28 -0.92
CA VAL A 111 -4.07 24.96 0.50
C VAL A 111 -3.22 25.84 1.42
N ARG A 112 -2.00 26.16 1.01
CA ARG A 112 -1.11 27.05 1.77
C ARG A 112 -1.65 28.48 1.80
N PHE A 113 -2.18 29.00 0.70
CA PHE A 113 -2.82 30.32 0.66
C PHE A 113 -4.06 30.41 1.55
N LEU A 114 -4.72 29.27 1.83
CA LEU A 114 -5.83 29.17 2.77
C LEU A 114 -5.39 29.12 4.25
N GLY A 115 -4.09 29.24 4.53
CA GLY A 115 -3.54 29.27 5.90
C GLY A 115 -3.21 27.90 6.50
N TYR A 116 -3.36 26.79 5.76
CA TYR A 116 -2.95 25.47 6.23
C TYR A 116 -1.46 25.23 5.99
N ASP A 117 -0.80 24.48 6.88
CA ASP A 117 0.56 24.00 6.67
C ASP A 117 0.59 22.58 6.04
N PRO A 118 0.79 22.45 4.72
CA PRO A 118 0.82 21.15 4.06
C PRO A 118 1.93 20.23 4.56
N ALA A 119 3.05 20.79 5.06
CA ALA A 119 4.17 20.01 5.55
C ALA A 119 3.78 19.22 6.80
N ALA A 120 3.11 19.86 7.77
CA ALA A 120 2.64 19.19 8.98
C ALA A 120 1.70 18.01 8.69
N TYR A 121 0.75 18.20 7.76
CA TYR A 121 -0.17 17.13 7.34
C TYR A 121 0.56 15.95 6.69
N LYS A 122 1.54 16.22 5.83
CA LYS A 122 2.36 15.18 5.17
C LYS A 122 3.23 14.43 6.18
N ILE A 123 3.87 15.14 7.12
CA ILE A 123 4.70 14.53 8.17
C ILE A 123 3.84 13.58 9.01
N PHE A 124 2.67 14.02 9.45
CA PHE A 124 1.79 13.20 10.27
C PHE A 124 1.38 11.91 9.55
N VAL A 125 0.89 12.01 8.30
CA VAL A 125 0.48 10.80 7.54
C VAL A 125 1.65 9.88 7.28
N PHE A 126 2.82 10.42 6.94
CA PHE A 126 4.02 9.63 6.70
C PHE A 126 4.45 8.88 7.96
N SER A 127 4.39 9.54 9.12
CA SER A 127 4.70 8.91 10.41
C SER A 127 3.72 7.82 10.79
N VAL A 128 2.40 8.07 10.62
CA VAL A 128 1.37 7.05 10.86
C VAL A 128 1.54 5.85 9.94
N SER A 129 1.82 6.09 8.66
CA SER A 129 2.08 5.03 7.67
C SER A 129 3.29 4.18 8.07
N ALA A 130 4.37 4.80 8.55
CA ALA A 130 5.55 4.08 9.04
C ALA A 130 5.25 3.27 10.32
N GLY A 131 4.42 3.79 11.22
CA GLY A 131 3.95 3.05 12.40
C GLY A 131 3.17 1.78 12.00
N ILE A 132 2.27 1.91 11.03
CA ILE A 132 1.50 0.78 10.48
C ILE A 132 2.45 -0.25 9.83
N ALA A 133 3.42 0.22 9.05
CA ALA A 133 4.42 -0.65 8.43
C ALA A 133 5.28 -1.38 9.48
N GLY A 134 5.69 -0.70 10.56
CA GLY A 134 6.41 -1.31 11.67
C GLY A 134 5.61 -2.39 12.40
N MET A 135 4.30 -2.18 12.59
CA MET A 135 3.40 -3.19 13.15
C MET A 135 3.26 -4.39 12.20
N ALA A 136 3.08 -4.15 10.91
CA ALA A 136 2.99 -5.20 9.90
C ALA A 136 4.30 -6.01 9.82
N GLY A 137 5.46 -5.35 9.88
CA GLY A 137 6.76 -6.01 9.91
C GLY A 137 6.94 -6.91 11.15
N MET A 138 6.53 -6.45 12.33
CA MET A 138 6.55 -7.25 13.55
C MET A 138 5.71 -8.53 13.41
N LEU A 139 4.49 -8.41 12.86
CA LEU A 139 3.62 -9.58 12.65
C LEU A 139 4.19 -10.52 11.58
N ALA A 140 4.77 -9.98 10.51
CA ALA A 140 5.38 -10.77 9.44
C ALA A 140 6.52 -11.65 9.95
N VAL A 141 7.34 -11.16 10.89
CA VAL A 141 8.45 -11.92 11.49
C VAL A 141 7.97 -13.20 12.14
N TYR A 142 6.84 -13.16 12.84
CA TYR A 142 6.29 -14.35 13.51
C TYR A 142 5.74 -15.39 12.52
N HIS A 143 5.33 -14.96 11.33
CA HIS A 143 4.88 -15.88 10.28
C HIS A 143 6.04 -16.46 9.46
N VAL A 144 7.07 -15.64 9.18
CA VAL A 144 8.21 -16.03 8.34
C VAL A 144 9.32 -16.70 9.16
N GLY A 145 9.48 -16.33 10.44
CA GLY A 145 10.49 -16.89 11.35
C GLY A 145 11.91 -16.37 11.15
N ILE A 146 12.11 -15.39 10.25
CA ILE A 146 13.42 -14.82 9.93
C ILE A 146 13.30 -13.31 9.67
N ILE A 147 14.33 -12.56 10.07
CA ILE A 147 14.54 -11.17 9.66
C ILE A 147 15.90 -11.10 8.97
N ALA A 148 15.91 -10.91 7.66
CA ALA A 148 17.14 -10.77 6.89
C ALA A 148 17.22 -9.38 6.24
N PRO A 149 18.43 -8.80 6.04
CA PRO A 149 18.60 -7.54 5.34
C PRO A 149 18.04 -7.53 3.90
N SER A 150 17.96 -8.71 3.25
CA SER A 150 17.34 -8.89 1.95
C SER A 150 15.86 -8.52 1.92
N MET A 151 15.16 -8.57 3.07
CA MET A 151 13.74 -8.17 3.19
C MET A 151 13.54 -6.65 3.22
N ILE A 152 14.61 -5.87 3.42
CA ILE A 152 14.60 -4.40 3.53
C ILE A 152 15.12 -3.74 2.25
N GLY A 153 15.35 -4.48 1.20
CA GLY A 153 15.97 -4.00 -0.04
C GLY A 153 15.03 -3.20 -0.96
N ILE A 154 15.60 -2.81 -2.09
CA ILE A 154 14.89 -2.09 -3.16
C ILE A 154 13.81 -2.98 -3.77
N VAL A 155 14.10 -4.27 -3.99
CA VAL A 155 13.18 -5.23 -4.62
C VAL A 155 11.88 -5.40 -3.83
N PRO A 156 11.89 -5.67 -2.50
CA PRO A 156 10.67 -5.72 -1.70
C PRO A 156 9.89 -4.39 -1.71
N SER A 157 10.59 -3.25 -1.72
CA SER A 157 9.93 -1.94 -1.80
C SER A 157 9.17 -1.74 -3.11
N ILE A 158 9.74 -2.19 -4.23
CA ILE A 158 9.09 -2.17 -5.54
C ILE A 158 7.90 -3.15 -5.56
N GLU A 159 8.04 -4.35 -4.97
CA GLU A 159 6.93 -5.30 -4.85
C GLU A 159 5.72 -4.68 -4.13
N MET A 160 5.94 -4.02 -2.98
CA MET A 160 4.85 -3.36 -2.24
C MET A 160 4.19 -2.24 -3.04
N ALA A 161 4.98 -1.44 -3.78
CA ALA A 161 4.45 -0.41 -4.66
C ALA A 161 3.62 -1.01 -5.81
N LEU A 162 4.05 -2.17 -6.33
CA LEU A 162 3.35 -2.90 -7.38
C LEU A 162 2.00 -3.46 -6.88
N TRP A 163 1.94 -4.00 -5.65
CA TRP A 163 0.70 -4.48 -5.05
C TRP A 163 -0.38 -3.39 -5.01
N VAL A 164 0.01 -2.18 -4.59
CA VAL A 164 -0.90 -1.02 -4.56
C VAL A 164 -1.23 -0.53 -5.97
N ALA A 165 -0.28 -0.56 -6.90
CA ALA A 165 -0.48 -0.11 -8.28
C ALA A 165 -1.48 -1.00 -9.03
N ILE A 166 -1.34 -2.33 -8.91
CA ILE A 166 -2.24 -3.32 -9.53
C ILE A 166 -3.62 -3.26 -8.90
N GLY A 167 -3.68 -3.27 -7.57
CA GLY A 167 -4.96 -3.24 -6.85
C GLY A 167 -5.80 -2.01 -7.15
N GLY A 168 -5.15 -0.84 -7.27
CA GLY A 168 -5.80 0.43 -7.59
C GLY A 168 -5.33 1.56 -6.70
N ARG A 169 -4.54 2.46 -7.27
CA ARG A 169 -4.03 3.65 -6.58
C ARG A 169 -5.20 4.51 -6.07
N GLY A 170 -5.22 4.75 -4.77
CA GLY A 170 -6.23 5.61 -4.13
C GLY A 170 -7.44 4.87 -3.56
N THR A 171 -7.46 3.54 -3.57
CA THR A 171 -8.49 2.73 -2.92
C THR A 171 -7.86 1.80 -1.87
N LEU A 172 -8.41 1.78 -0.65
CA LEU A 172 -7.92 0.91 0.43
C LEU A 172 -8.16 -0.57 0.12
N ILE A 173 -9.34 -0.88 -0.41
CA ILE A 173 -9.70 -2.25 -0.82
C ILE A 173 -8.79 -2.73 -1.96
N GLY A 174 -8.45 -1.85 -2.89
CA GLY A 174 -7.53 -2.16 -3.98
C GLY A 174 -6.17 -2.63 -3.48
N ALA A 175 -5.58 -1.96 -2.50
CA ALA A 175 -4.30 -2.36 -1.92
C ALA A 175 -4.35 -3.78 -1.34
N VAL A 176 -5.43 -4.15 -0.65
CA VAL A 176 -5.60 -5.50 -0.08
C VAL A 176 -5.76 -6.54 -1.19
N ILE A 177 -6.62 -6.30 -2.17
CA ILE A 177 -6.84 -7.22 -3.29
C ILE A 177 -5.55 -7.37 -4.11
N GLY A 178 -4.84 -6.27 -4.38
CA GLY A 178 -3.59 -6.30 -5.12
C GLY A 178 -2.50 -7.10 -4.42
N ALA A 179 -2.36 -6.94 -3.09
CA ALA A 179 -1.43 -7.72 -2.29
C ALA A 179 -1.76 -9.22 -2.32
N LEU A 180 -3.02 -9.59 -2.16
CA LEU A 180 -3.46 -11.00 -2.22
C LEU A 180 -3.24 -11.61 -3.60
N ALA A 181 -3.66 -10.91 -4.65
CA ALA A 181 -3.55 -11.40 -6.03
C ALA A 181 -2.09 -11.62 -6.45
N LEU A 182 -1.21 -10.65 -6.13
CA LEU A 182 0.20 -10.77 -6.48
C LEU A 182 0.94 -11.80 -5.65
N ASN A 183 0.67 -11.89 -4.35
CA ASN A 183 1.31 -12.93 -3.55
C ASN A 183 0.86 -14.33 -3.97
N TRP A 184 -0.41 -14.51 -4.33
CA TRP A 184 -0.89 -15.76 -4.91
C TRP A 184 -0.22 -16.06 -6.25
N GLY A 185 -0.15 -15.07 -7.14
CA GLY A 185 0.58 -15.20 -8.40
C GLY A 185 2.06 -15.50 -8.21
N LYS A 186 2.71 -14.85 -7.22
CA LYS A 186 4.11 -15.09 -6.86
C LYS A 186 4.32 -16.53 -6.44
N SER A 187 3.45 -17.09 -5.59
CA SER A 187 3.53 -18.48 -5.14
C SER A 187 3.49 -19.45 -6.31
N LEU A 188 2.52 -19.28 -7.23
CA LEU A 188 2.38 -20.14 -8.39
C LEU A 188 3.57 -20.05 -9.38
N PHE A 189 4.06 -18.82 -9.65
CA PHE A 189 5.15 -18.61 -10.60
C PHE A 189 6.52 -18.94 -10.04
N SER A 190 6.76 -18.62 -8.76
CA SER A 190 8.06 -18.85 -8.11
C SER A 190 8.37 -20.33 -7.91
N GLU A 191 7.36 -21.18 -7.82
CA GLU A 191 7.54 -22.64 -7.79
C GLU A 191 8.01 -23.20 -9.13
N ALA A 192 7.53 -22.63 -10.25
CA ALA A 192 7.89 -23.11 -11.59
C ALA A 192 9.19 -22.49 -12.12
N TYR A 193 9.42 -21.19 -11.88
CA TYR A 193 10.53 -20.40 -12.44
C TYR A 193 11.05 -19.36 -11.43
N PRO A 194 11.82 -19.77 -10.39
CA PRO A 194 12.24 -18.85 -9.31
C PRO A 194 13.12 -17.70 -9.81
N ASP A 195 14.03 -17.95 -10.76
CA ASP A 195 14.97 -16.94 -11.28
C ASP A 195 14.30 -15.93 -12.25
N MET A 196 13.15 -16.28 -12.80
CA MET A 196 12.42 -15.44 -13.74
C MET A 196 11.47 -14.44 -13.05
N TRP A 197 11.21 -14.61 -11.76
CA TRP A 197 10.28 -13.77 -11.01
C TRP A 197 10.60 -12.26 -11.06
N PRO A 198 11.86 -11.80 -10.87
CA PRO A 198 12.18 -10.37 -10.93
C PRO A 198 11.90 -9.76 -12.32
N TYR A 199 12.14 -10.50 -13.39
CA TYR A 199 11.88 -10.04 -14.76
C TYR A 199 10.38 -9.92 -15.03
N PHE A 200 9.61 -10.92 -14.57
CA PHE A 200 8.15 -10.90 -14.67
C PHE A 200 7.55 -9.73 -13.88
N MET A 201 8.07 -9.46 -12.68
CA MET A 201 7.66 -8.34 -11.85
C MET A 201 7.94 -7.00 -12.53
N GLY A 202 9.13 -6.83 -13.14
CA GLY A 202 9.49 -5.64 -13.89
C GLY A 202 8.57 -5.41 -15.10
N LEU A 203 8.31 -6.47 -15.87
CA LEU A 203 7.39 -6.43 -17.01
C LEU A 203 5.97 -6.05 -16.56
N MET A 204 5.50 -6.66 -15.48
CA MET A 204 4.17 -6.40 -14.92
C MET A 204 4.03 -4.96 -14.41
N LEU A 205 5.10 -4.39 -13.82
CA LEU A 205 5.13 -3.00 -13.41
C LEU A 205 4.94 -2.06 -14.62
N ILE A 206 5.67 -2.30 -15.71
CA ILE A 206 5.57 -1.53 -16.95
C ILE A 206 4.13 -1.63 -17.50
N LEU A 207 3.61 -2.85 -17.58
CA LEU A 207 2.28 -3.13 -18.13
C LEU A 207 1.18 -2.45 -17.30
N VAL A 208 1.27 -2.49 -15.97
CA VAL A 208 0.30 -1.84 -15.07
C VAL A 208 0.38 -0.33 -15.17
N VAL A 209 1.57 0.25 -15.22
CA VAL A 209 1.74 1.71 -15.33
C VAL A 209 1.19 2.23 -16.66
N VAL A 210 1.40 1.49 -17.75
CA VAL A 210 0.98 1.89 -19.11
C VAL A 210 -0.50 1.59 -19.36
N LEU A 211 -0.98 0.40 -19.03
CA LEU A 211 -2.33 -0.05 -19.39
C LEU A 211 -3.38 0.17 -18.28
N LEU A 212 -2.97 0.13 -17.02
CA LEU A 212 -3.89 0.24 -15.88
C LEU A 212 -3.53 1.40 -14.92
N PRO A 213 -3.52 2.64 -15.35
CA PRO A 213 -3.12 3.76 -14.49
C PRO A 213 -4.03 3.93 -13.26
N ARG A 214 -5.23 3.33 -13.25
CA ARG A 214 -6.19 3.32 -12.14
C ARG A 214 -6.30 1.99 -11.41
N GLY A 215 -5.51 0.97 -11.82
CA GLY A 215 -5.55 -0.38 -11.27
C GLY A 215 -6.84 -1.15 -11.54
N ILE A 216 -6.91 -2.39 -11.04
CA ILE A 216 -8.04 -3.31 -11.26
C ILE A 216 -9.35 -2.73 -10.70
N VAL A 217 -9.33 -2.15 -9.51
CA VAL A 217 -10.53 -1.56 -8.88
C VAL A 217 -11.03 -0.33 -9.67
N GLY A 218 -10.11 0.49 -10.20
CA GLY A 218 -10.46 1.62 -11.06
C GLY A 218 -11.07 1.19 -12.40
N LEU A 219 -10.63 0.05 -12.93
CA LEU A 219 -11.22 -0.54 -14.15
C LEU A 219 -12.64 -1.04 -13.86
N ALA A 220 -12.85 -1.74 -12.74
CA ALA A 220 -14.18 -2.20 -12.33
C ALA A 220 -15.17 -1.04 -12.14
N ASP A 221 -14.75 0.06 -11.53
CA ASP A 221 -15.56 1.28 -11.38
C ASP A 221 -15.89 1.94 -12.73
N SER A 222 -14.93 1.95 -13.65
CA SER A 222 -15.15 2.49 -15.00
C SER A 222 -16.14 1.64 -15.80
N LEU A 223 -16.01 0.33 -15.74
CA LEU A 223 -16.94 -0.61 -16.38
C LEU A 223 -18.35 -0.50 -15.78
N ARG A 224 -18.46 -0.38 -14.46
CA ARG A 224 -19.75 -0.18 -13.77
C ARG A 224 -20.42 1.12 -14.19
N LYS A 225 -19.66 2.22 -14.32
CA LYS A 225 -20.18 3.50 -14.82
C LYS A 225 -20.64 3.42 -16.27
N LEU A 226 -19.92 2.69 -17.12
CA LEU A 226 -20.32 2.46 -18.51
C LEU A 226 -21.59 1.62 -18.62
N ALA A 227 -21.72 0.58 -17.79
CA ALA A 227 -22.92 -0.26 -17.73
C ALA A 227 -24.16 0.54 -17.29
N VAL A 228 -24.01 1.38 -16.26
CA VAL A 228 -25.10 2.26 -15.77
C VAL A 228 -25.47 3.32 -16.82
N ARG A 229 -24.49 3.86 -17.54
CA ARG A 229 -24.72 4.83 -18.61
C ARG A 229 -25.46 4.22 -19.81
N ARG A 230 -25.13 2.98 -20.18
CA ARG A 230 -25.85 2.22 -21.23
C ARG A 230 -27.29 1.95 -20.83
N ARG A 231 -27.54 1.58 -19.56
CA ARG A 231 -28.90 1.36 -19.06
C ARG A 231 -29.78 2.63 -19.13
N LYS A 232 -29.24 3.78 -18.73
CA LYS A 232 -29.94 5.07 -18.82
C LYS A 232 -30.19 5.53 -20.25
N HIS A 233 -29.34 5.20 -21.23
CA HIS A 233 -29.58 5.50 -22.64
C HIS A 233 -30.64 4.58 -23.24
N GLY A 234 -30.71 3.31 -22.83
CA GLY A 234 -31.75 2.37 -23.24
C GLY A 234 -33.15 2.78 -22.76
N GLU A 235 -33.26 3.27 -21.51
CA GLU A 235 -34.53 3.78 -20.96
C GLU A 235 -35.02 5.07 -21.63
N ARG A 236 -34.08 5.94 -22.06
CA ARG A 236 -34.44 7.16 -22.81
C ARG A 236 -34.84 6.90 -24.27
N ALA A 237 -34.29 5.86 -24.90
CA ALA A 237 -34.64 5.47 -26.26
C ALA A 237 -35.97 4.73 -26.32
N GLY A 238 -36.39 4.03 -25.25
CA GLY A 238 -37.68 3.33 -25.18
C GLY A 238 -38.87 4.21 -24.78
N GLY A 239 -38.63 5.42 -24.25
CA GLY A 239 -39.68 6.31 -23.75
C GLY A 239 -40.25 7.33 -24.76
N ASN A 240 -39.71 7.41 -25.98
CA ASN A 240 -40.19 8.35 -27.02
C ASN A 240 -40.91 7.61 -28.14
N LEU A 241 -42.00 6.90 -27.82
CA LEU A 241 -43.01 6.58 -28.83
C LEU A 241 -43.97 7.78 -28.92
N PRO A 242 -44.10 8.47 -30.06
CA PRO A 242 -45.09 9.49 -30.22
C PRO A 242 -46.49 8.84 -30.15
N VAL A 243 -47.27 9.25 -29.16
CA VAL A 243 -48.71 8.93 -29.12
C VAL A 243 -49.35 9.63 -30.33
N ILE A 244 -49.62 8.86 -31.37
CA ILE A 244 -50.41 9.29 -32.49
C ILE A 244 -51.82 9.50 -31.93
N ARG A 245 -52.21 10.74 -31.72
CA ARG A 245 -53.57 11.14 -31.42
C ARG A 245 -54.33 11.01 -32.71
N GLU A 246 -55.11 9.96 -32.87
CA GLU A 246 -56.17 9.86 -33.88
C GLU A 246 -57.18 10.97 -33.57
N SER A 247 -57.26 11.96 -34.46
CA SER A 247 -58.33 12.98 -34.48
C SER A 247 -59.51 12.40 -35.24
N ASP A 248 -60.51 11.92 -34.52
CA ASP A 248 -61.84 11.70 -35.10
C ASP A 248 -62.46 13.04 -35.43
N GLY A 249 -62.84 13.18 -36.73
CA GLY A 249 -63.52 14.31 -37.34
C GLY A 249 -64.98 14.29 -37.23
#